data_4489c02d60e5f88798d2ff24ee5ac668
#
_entry.id   4489c02d60e5f88798d2ff24ee5ac668
#
_cell.length_a   1.000
_cell.length_b   1.000
_cell.length_c   1.000
_cell.angle_alpha   90.00
_cell.angle_beta   90.00
_cell.angle_gamma   90.00
#
_symmetry.space_group_name_H-M   'P 1'
#
loop_
_entity.id
_entity.type
_entity.pdbx_description
1 polymer ?
#
loop_
_entity_poly.entity_id
_entity_poly.type
_entity_poly.pdbx_seq_one_letter_code
_entity_poly.pdbx_strand_id
1 'polypeptide(L)'
;MKRKILENSYISMFCRELHMLIESGAAPAESIMLLSEYESSGAGKALMADILASLDDGLAMSEALRKTECFPTYLVNMIALGEKTGRMTSTLKALADFYDRQDRIEVSIKNAVFYPLIVLIMMVAIMLILIVQVLPMFNETFNRMGVQLNALAAGLMRFGAALNDISLILAIILAALVIFTLAIWTMPVVRLSLFGTIRKKWGHRGIMGDLATVRFMSALALTTASGLDTEDAVLMATSVSGGAKHVDEKHNECLKLLNDGNTLFDCIYKTGLISSRDNKMLMLGARGGMADEVMEQIVERKERRLQDKIDRTIAKLEPTLVITSSVLIGIVLLSVMLPLMSIMTSIG
;
A
#
# COMPACT_ATOMS: atom_id res chain seq x y z
N MET A 1 -19.59 18.48 1.06
CA MET A 1 -19.02 17.12 0.88
C MET A 1 -17.52 17.27 0.71
N LYS A 2 -16.68 16.64 1.56
CA LYS A 2 -15.23 16.65 1.31
C LYS A 2 -14.96 15.94 -0.02
N ARG A 3 -14.39 16.64 -0.97
CA ARG A 3 -13.95 16.02 -2.24
C ARG A 3 -12.87 14.98 -1.94
N LYS A 4 -12.86 13.88 -2.69
CA LYS A 4 -11.91 12.78 -2.50
C LYS A 4 -10.53 13.23 -2.98
N ILE A 5 -9.49 12.99 -2.17
CA ILE A 5 -8.10 13.19 -2.57
C ILE A 5 -7.78 12.28 -3.76
N LEU A 6 -7.09 12.81 -4.76
CA LEU A 6 -6.68 12.12 -5.98
C LEU A 6 -5.69 10.99 -5.69
N GLU A 7 -5.65 9.98 -6.55
CA GLU A 7 -4.72 8.86 -6.47
C GLU A 7 -3.31 9.30 -6.88
N ASN A 8 -2.28 8.66 -6.31
CA ASN A 8 -0.89 9.02 -6.57
C ASN A 8 -0.51 8.93 -8.06
N SER A 9 -1.03 7.93 -8.79
CA SER A 9 -0.84 7.78 -10.23
C SER A 9 -1.35 8.99 -11.01
N TYR A 10 -2.57 9.44 -10.70
CA TYR A 10 -3.16 10.62 -11.35
C TYR A 10 -2.36 11.89 -11.03
N ILE A 11 -1.96 12.07 -9.77
CA ILE A 11 -1.15 13.23 -9.35
C ILE A 11 0.20 13.24 -10.06
N SER A 12 0.87 12.08 -10.16
CA SER A 12 2.15 11.96 -10.86
C SER A 12 2.02 12.34 -12.33
N MET A 13 0.99 11.81 -13.01
CA MET A 13 0.70 12.13 -14.42
C MET A 13 0.40 13.62 -14.60
N PHE A 14 -0.49 14.17 -13.79
CA PHE A 14 -0.83 15.60 -13.80
C PHE A 14 0.41 16.48 -13.63
N CYS A 15 1.25 16.22 -12.64
CA CYS A 15 2.48 16.99 -12.42
C CYS A 15 3.46 16.86 -13.60
N ARG A 16 3.57 15.66 -14.19
CA ARG A 16 4.48 15.39 -15.32
C ARG A 16 4.04 16.12 -16.59
N GLU A 17 2.77 16.06 -16.90
CA GLU A 17 2.20 16.75 -18.06
C GLU A 17 2.27 18.27 -17.89
N LEU A 18 1.90 18.79 -16.72
CA LEU A 18 2.00 20.19 -16.39
C LEU A 18 3.46 20.69 -16.43
N HIS A 19 4.41 19.88 -15.95
CA HIS A 19 5.83 20.17 -16.08
C HIS A 19 6.23 20.34 -17.53
N MET A 20 5.89 19.40 -18.42
CA MET A 20 6.25 19.45 -19.84
C MET A 20 5.67 20.68 -20.54
N LEU A 21 4.42 21.03 -20.26
CA LEU A 21 3.79 22.20 -20.85
C LEU A 21 4.42 23.52 -20.39
N ILE A 22 4.67 23.67 -19.09
CA ILE A 22 5.31 24.88 -18.55
C ILE A 22 6.78 24.95 -19.00
N GLU A 23 7.49 23.84 -19.10
CA GLU A 23 8.87 23.81 -19.62
C GLU A 23 8.95 24.21 -21.10
N SER A 24 7.90 23.91 -21.88
CA SER A 24 7.79 24.37 -23.27
C SER A 24 7.42 25.85 -23.40
N GLY A 25 7.16 26.55 -22.28
CA GLY A 25 6.85 27.98 -22.26
C GLY A 25 5.36 28.31 -22.22
N ALA A 26 4.47 27.31 -22.10
CA ALA A 26 3.05 27.54 -21.97
C ALA A 26 2.72 28.20 -20.61
N ALA A 27 1.77 29.14 -20.61
CA ALA A 27 1.28 29.76 -19.38
C ALA A 27 0.52 28.71 -18.52
N PRO A 28 0.49 28.85 -17.18
CA PRO A 28 -0.21 27.91 -16.31
C PRO A 28 -1.68 27.69 -16.70
N ALA A 29 -2.43 28.72 -17.02
CA ALA A 29 -3.83 28.63 -17.46
C ALA A 29 -3.96 27.87 -18.79
N GLU A 30 -3.11 28.19 -19.77
CA GLU A 30 -3.05 27.49 -21.06
C GLU A 30 -2.71 26.01 -20.89
N SER A 31 -1.78 25.70 -20.00
CA SER A 31 -1.41 24.32 -19.66
C SER A 31 -2.60 23.52 -19.10
N ILE A 32 -3.37 24.10 -18.19
CA ILE A 32 -4.58 23.46 -17.63
C ILE A 32 -5.67 23.31 -18.69
N MET A 33 -5.83 24.28 -19.59
CA MET A 33 -6.78 24.20 -20.71
C MET A 33 -6.44 23.02 -21.62
N LEU A 34 -5.17 22.88 -22.02
CA LEU A 34 -4.70 21.75 -22.84
C LEU A 34 -4.91 20.41 -22.14
N LEU A 35 -4.58 20.31 -20.85
CA LEU A 35 -4.83 19.09 -20.06
C LEU A 35 -6.32 18.72 -20.01
N SER A 36 -7.20 19.72 -19.93
CA SER A 36 -8.66 19.51 -19.95
C SER A 36 -9.17 18.90 -21.25
N GLU A 37 -8.55 19.19 -22.39
CA GLU A 37 -8.93 18.64 -23.70
C GLU A 37 -8.65 17.13 -23.80
N TYR A 38 -7.54 16.68 -23.21
CA TYR A 38 -7.13 15.27 -23.20
C TYR A 38 -7.76 14.45 -22.09
N GLU A 39 -8.36 15.11 -21.08
CA GLU A 39 -9.02 14.42 -19.97
C GLU A 39 -10.28 13.69 -20.45
N SER A 40 -10.34 12.37 -20.21
CA SER A 40 -11.45 11.54 -20.67
C SER A 40 -12.58 11.42 -19.65
N SER A 41 -12.29 11.62 -18.35
CA SER A 41 -13.29 11.48 -17.29
C SER A 41 -14.08 12.76 -17.06
N GLY A 42 -15.40 12.65 -16.89
CA GLY A 42 -16.24 13.82 -16.58
C GLY A 42 -15.83 14.51 -15.27
N ALA A 43 -15.39 13.75 -14.28
CA ALA A 43 -14.91 14.28 -13.00
C ALA A 43 -13.57 15.03 -13.17
N GLY A 44 -12.67 14.51 -14.01
CA GLY A 44 -11.40 15.16 -14.33
C GLY A 44 -11.62 16.47 -15.09
N LYS A 45 -12.51 16.49 -16.09
CA LYS A 45 -12.88 17.72 -16.81
C LYS A 45 -13.46 18.79 -15.88
N ALA A 46 -14.34 18.40 -14.95
CA ALA A 46 -14.90 19.34 -13.97
C ALA A 46 -13.79 19.88 -13.03
N LEU A 47 -12.84 19.04 -12.63
CA LEU A 47 -11.70 19.47 -11.82
C LEU A 47 -10.81 20.48 -12.56
N MET A 48 -10.48 20.21 -13.83
CA MET A 48 -9.68 21.14 -14.66
C MET A 48 -10.41 22.46 -14.89
N ALA A 49 -11.73 22.43 -15.10
CA ALA A 49 -12.55 23.63 -15.23
C ALA A 49 -12.56 24.47 -13.93
N ASP A 50 -12.65 23.84 -12.75
CA ASP A 50 -12.58 24.54 -11.45
C ASP A 50 -11.21 25.22 -11.26
N ILE A 51 -10.11 24.54 -11.66
CA ILE A 51 -8.75 25.09 -11.60
C ILE A 51 -8.62 26.26 -12.58
N LEU A 52 -9.05 26.09 -13.83
CA LEU A 52 -8.97 27.12 -14.88
C LEU A 52 -9.73 28.40 -14.48
N ALA A 53 -10.95 28.24 -13.98
CA ALA A 53 -11.74 29.38 -13.50
C ALA A 53 -11.00 30.16 -12.39
N SER A 54 -10.32 29.44 -11.49
CA SER A 54 -9.55 30.06 -10.41
C SER A 54 -8.29 30.79 -10.94
N LEU A 55 -7.65 30.26 -11.98
CA LEU A 55 -6.51 30.93 -12.65
C LEU A 55 -6.94 32.16 -13.45
N ASP A 56 -8.09 32.09 -14.10
CA ASP A 56 -8.68 33.22 -14.84
C ASP A 56 -9.08 34.34 -13.87
N ASP A 57 -9.49 34.03 -12.64
CA ASP A 57 -9.70 35.01 -11.55
C ASP A 57 -8.38 35.63 -11.03
N GLY A 58 -7.23 35.25 -11.58
CA GLY A 58 -5.90 35.77 -11.21
C GLY A 58 -5.28 35.12 -9.97
N LEU A 59 -5.78 33.96 -9.50
CA LEU A 59 -5.19 33.25 -8.41
C LEU A 59 -3.91 32.52 -8.86
N ALA A 60 -2.97 32.35 -7.93
CA ALA A 60 -1.81 31.51 -8.14
C ALA A 60 -2.23 30.03 -8.33
N MET A 61 -1.44 29.23 -9.06
CA MET A 61 -1.70 27.80 -9.29
C MET A 61 -1.88 27.03 -7.96
N SER A 62 -1.05 27.28 -6.97
CA SER A 62 -1.16 26.68 -5.65
C SER A 62 -2.48 26.97 -4.95
N GLU A 63 -3.01 28.17 -5.08
CA GLU A 63 -4.31 28.55 -4.51
C GLU A 63 -5.47 27.95 -5.30
N ALA A 64 -5.37 27.92 -6.62
CA ALA A 64 -6.34 27.25 -7.48
C ALA A 64 -6.46 25.76 -7.12
N LEU A 65 -5.34 25.05 -6.97
CA LEU A 65 -5.31 23.65 -6.54
C LEU A 65 -5.87 23.47 -5.12
N ARG A 66 -5.55 24.37 -4.19
CA ARG A 66 -6.04 24.33 -2.81
C ARG A 66 -7.56 24.43 -2.72
N LYS A 67 -8.17 25.31 -3.52
CA LYS A 67 -9.63 25.48 -3.58
C LYS A 67 -10.37 24.21 -3.99
N THR A 68 -9.76 23.34 -4.79
CA THR A 68 -10.40 22.10 -5.23
C THR A 68 -10.56 21.08 -4.10
N GLU A 69 -9.76 21.16 -3.04
CA GLU A 69 -9.68 20.18 -1.95
C GLU A 69 -9.38 18.73 -2.41
N CYS A 70 -8.95 18.54 -3.66
CA CYS A 70 -8.64 17.24 -4.26
C CYS A 70 -7.17 16.86 -4.17
N PHE A 71 -6.29 17.86 -4.01
CA PHE A 71 -4.84 17.67 -3.97
C PHE A 71 -4.32 17.57 -2.53
N PRO A 72 -3.29 16.72 -2.28
CA PRO A 72 -2.65 16.68 -0.96
C PRO A 72 -2.03 18.03 -0.58
N THR A 73 -2.13 18.39 0.70
CA THR A 73 -1.57 19.64 1.23
C THR A 73 -0.07 19.79 0.92
N TYR A 74 0.68 18.68 0.96
CA TYR A 74 2.10 18.65 0.62
C TYR A 74 2.36 19.15 -0.80
N LEU A 75 1.63 18.61 -1.80
CA LEU A 75 1.74 19.04 -3.19
C LEU A 75 1.45 20.53 -3.35
N VAL A 76 0.35 20.98 -2.78
CA VAL A 76 -0.07 22.40 -2.86
C VAL A 76 1.00 23.33 -2.27
N ASN A 77 1.57 22.97 -1.14
CA ASN A 77 2.62 23.76 -0.48
C ASN A 77 3.93 23.75 -1.28
N MET A 78 4.29 22.63 -1.89
CA MET A 78 5.48 22.54 -2.76
C MET A 78 5.32 23.39 -4.02
N ILE A 79 4.14 23.37 -4.64
CA ILE A 79 3.83 24.25 -5.80
C ILE A 79 3.90 25.71 -5.39
N ALA A 80 3.33 26.09 -4.23
CA ALA A 80 3.42 27.45 -3.70
C ALA A 80 4.88 27.90 -3.50
N LEU A 81 5.75 27.00 -3.06
CA LEU A 81 7.18 27.26 -2.95
C LEU A 81 7.81 27.47 -4.33
N GLY A 82 7.51 26.57 -5.29
CA GLY A 82 7.99 26.66 -6.67
C GLY A 82 7.58 27.97 -7.34
N GLU A 83 6.35 28.44 -7.10
CA GLU A 83 5.86 29.73 -7.56
C GLU A 83 6.67 30.90 -6.96
N LYS A 84 6.83 30.90 -5.64
CA LYS A 84 7.57 31.97 -4.93
C LYS A 84 9.05 32.05 -5.31
N THR A 85 9.66 30.92 -5.58
CA THR A 85 11.10 30.84 -5.92
C THR A 85 11.38 30.90 -7.42
N GLY A 86 10.34 30.93 -8.26
CA GLY A 86 10.49 30.86 -9.72
C GLY A 86 10.99 29.51 -10.23
N ARG A 87 10.87 28.45 -9.43
CA ARG A 87 11.35 27.09 -9.74
C ARG A 87 10.17 26.11 -10.00
N MET A 88 9.08 26.61 -10.55
CA MET A 88 7.85 25.84 -10.78
C MET A 88 8.11 24.56 -11.57
N THR A 89 8.88 24.65 -12.66
CA THR A 89 9.18 23.54 -13.57
C THR A 89 9.93 22.41 -12.87
N SER A 90 11.02 22.73 -12.16
CA SER A 90 11.78 21.73 -11.40
C SER A 90 10.97 21.12 -10.26
N THR A 91 10.14 21.92 -9.59
CA THR A 91 9.27 21.45 -8.51
C THR A 91 8.22 20.46 -9.02
N LEU A 92 7.57 20.75 -10.16
CA LEU A 92 6.59 19.86 -10.79
C LEU A 92 7.21 18.53 -11.21
N LYS A 93 8.41 18.55 -11.80
CA LYS A 93 9.17 17.34 -12.13
C LYS A 93 9.45 16.49 -10.90
N ALA A 94 9.96 17.11 -9.85
CA ALA A 94 10.30 16.43 -8.61
C ALA A 94 9.04 15.86 -7.90
N LEU A 95 7.90 16.58 -7.95
CA LEU A 95 6.62 16.09 -7.47
C LEU A 95 6.10 14.92 -8.32
N ALA A 96 6.23 14.98 -9.64
CA ALA A 96 5.85 13.87 -10.51
C ALA A 96 6.61 12.60 -10.15
N ASP A 97 7.92 12.69 -9.99
CA ASP A 97 8.77 11.57 -9.62
C ASP A 97 8.49 11.08 -8.18
N PHE A 98 8.21 11.98 -7.25
CA PHE A 98 7.82 11.64 -5.89
C PHE A 98 6.52 10.83 -5.85
N TYR A 99 5.44 11.30 -6.50
CA TYR A 99 4.15 10.61 -6.51
C TYR A 99 4.18 9.32 -7.32
N ASP A 100 5.00 9.23 -8.38
CA ASP A 100 5.23 8.01 -9.13
C ASP A 100 5.90 6.92 -8.24
N ARG A 101 6.90 7.29 -7.44
CA ARG A 101 7.49 6.39 -6.44
C ARG A 101 6.48 5.95 -5.39
N GLN A 102 5.63 6.87 -4.90
CA GLN A 102 4.58 6.53 -3.93
C GLN A 102 3.54 5.57 -4.52
N ASP A 103 3.16 5.77 -5.78
CA ASP A 103 2.22 4.90 -6.48
C ASP A 103 2.79 3.48 -6.65
N ARG A 104 4.03 3.35 -7.11
CA ARG A 104 4.71 2.04 -7.23
C ARG A 104 4.73 1.27 -5.91
N ILE A 105 5.04 1.92 -4.81
CA ILE A 105 5.03 1.27 -3.48
C ILE A 105 3.60 0.86 -3.10
N GLU A 106 2.61 1.71 -3.35
CA GLU A 106 1.20 1.41 -3.06
C GLU A 106 0.68 0.23 -3.88
N VAL A 107 1.00 0.17 -5.17
CA VAL A 107 0.67 -0.94 -6.06
C VAL A 107 1.34 -2.25 -5.60
N SER A 108 2.62 -2.19 -5.21
CA SER A 108 3.34 -3.37 -4.68
C SER A 108 2.68 -3.90 -3.41
N ILE A 109 2.32 -3.03 -2.47
CA ILE A 109 1.62 -3.45 -1.24
C ILE A 109 0.23 -4.04 -1.57
N LYS A 110 -0.49 -3.45 -2.52
CA LYS A 110 -1.79 -3.95 -2.97
C LYS A 110 -1.67 -5.36 -3.55
N ASN A 111 -0.71 -5.57 -4.44
CA ASN A 111 -0.47 -6.88 -5.06
C ASN A 111 -0.02 -7.91 -4.02
N ALA A 112 0.79 -7.50 -3.03
CA ALA A 112 1.24 -8.32 -1.92
C ALA A 112 0.10 -8.91 -1.08
N VAL A 113 -1.01 -8.20 -0.96
CA VAL A 113 -2.18 -8.63 -0.19
C VAL A 113 -3.18 -9.38 -1.07
N PHE A 114 -3.35 -8.94 -2.30
CA PHE A 114 -4.39 -9.45 -3.20
C PHE A 114 -4.16 -10.89 -3.64
N TYR A 115 -2.93 -11.22 -4.03
CA TYR A 115 -2.59 -12.58 -4.49
C TYR A 115 -2.83 -13.66 -3.42
N PRO A 116 -2.29 -13.57 -2.19
CA PRO A 116 -2.56 -14.56 -1.15
C PRO A 116 -4.04 -14.67 -0.80
N LEU A 117 -4.77 -13.58 -0.90
CA LEU A 117 -6.21 -13.56 -0.60
C LEU A 117 -7.02 -14.35 -1.64
N ILE A 118 -6.70 -14.22 -2.93
CA ILE A 118 -7.33 -15.02 -4.00
C ILE A 118 -7.03 -16.51 -3.78
N VAL A 119 -5.77 -16.86 -3.52
CA VAL A 119 -5.37 -18.26 -3.27
C VAL A 119 -6.11 -18.83 -2.06
N LEU A 120 -6.25 -18.05 -0.99
CA LEU A 120 -7.00 -18.44 0.21
C LEU A 120 -8.48 -18.69 -0.11
N ILE A 121 -9.12 -17.80 -0.87
CA ILE A 121 -10.52 -17.94 -1.31
C ILE A 121 -10.70 -19.24 -2.11
N MET A 122 -9.83 -19.47 -3.09
CA MET A 122 -9.84 -20.69 -3.90
C MET A 122 -9.69 -21.96 -3.04
N MET A 123 -8.73 -21.95 -2.11
CA MET A 123 -8.49 -23.06 -1.18
C MET A 123 -9.74 -23.36 -0.32
N VAL A 124 -10.35 -22.32 0.27
CA VAL A 124 -11.55 -22.50 1.11
C VAL A 124 -12.74 -22.97 0.27
N ALA A 125 -12.87 -22.49 -0.98
CA ALA A 125 -13.93 -22.93 -1.88
C ALA A 125 -13.79 -24.43 -2.23
N ILE A 126 -12.59 -24.87 -2.59
CA ILE A 126 -12.31 -26.30 -2.87
C ILE A 126 -12.60 -27.16 -1.64
N MET A 127 -12.14 -26.75 -0.47
CA MET A 127 -12.41 -27.45 0.79
C MET A 127 -13.91 -27.56 1.10
N LEU A 128 -14.67 -26.50 0.87
CA LEU A 128 -16.11 -26.53 1.04
C LEU A 128 -16.79 -27.55 0.13
N ILE A 129 -16.42 -27.58 -1.15
CA ILE A 129 -16.96 -28.56 -2.10
C ILE A 129 -16.65 -29.99 -1.63
N LEU A 130 -15.41 -30.24 -1.21
CA LEU A 130 -14.99 -31.56 -0.73
C LEU A 130 -15.76 -31.99 0.53
N ILE A 131 -15.97 -31.11 1.49
CA ILE A 131 -16.65 -31.38 2.75
C ILE A 131 -18.16 -31.57 2.55
N VAL A 132 -18.80 -30.67 1.77
CA VAL A 132 -20.26 -30.63 1.64
C VAL A 132 -20.80 -31.65 0.63
N GLN A 133 -20.07 -31.94 -0.44
CA GLN A 133 -20.53 -32.83 -1.49
C GLN A 133 -19.84 -34.18 -1.49
N VAL A 134 -18.51 -34.19 -1.47
CA VAL A 134 -17.76 -35.42 -1.67
C VAL A 134 -17.82 -36.33 -0.44
N LEU A 135 -17.58 -35.78 0.73
CA LEU A 135 -17.51 -36.57 1.96
C LEU A 135 -18.87 -37.24 2.34
N PRO A 136 -20.04 -36.56 2.29
CA PRO A 136 -21.33 -37.19 2.53
C PRO A 136 -21.68 -38.29 1.52
N MET A 137 -21.38 -38.09 0.23
CA MET A 137 -21.63 -39.08 -0.82
C MET A 137 -20.88 -40.39 -0.54
N PHE A 138 -19.62 -40.31 -0.12
CA PHE A 138 -18.86 -41.49 0.28
C PHE A 138 -19.40 -42.12 1.58
N ASN A 139 -19.77 -41.32 2.58
CA ASN A 139 -20.32 -41.82 3.82
C ASN A 139 -21.61 -42.62 3.62
N GLU A 140 -22.53 -42.12 2.75
CA GLU A 140 -23.76 -42.86 2.40
C GLU A 140 -23.44 -44.16 1.66
N THR A 141 -22.46 -44.15 0.74
CA THR A 141 -22.05 -45.33 -0.02
C THR A 141 -21.52 -46.42 0.91
N PHE A 142 -20.62 -46.05 1.84
CA PHE A 142 -20.05 -47.03 2.82
C PHE A 142 -21.12 -47.55 3.77
N ASN A 143 -22.02 -46.75 4.27
CA ASN A 143 -23.12 -47.15 5.11
C ASN A 143 -24.06 -48.16 4.39
N ARG A 144 -24.36 -47.95 3.09
CA ARG A 144 -25.17 -48.87 2.28
C ARG A 144 -24.48 -50.20 2.03
N MET A 145 -23.14 -50.23 1.99
CA MET A 145 -22.33 -51.45 1.77
C MET A 145 -22.06 -52.25 3.06
N GLY A 146 -22.48 -51.75 4.22
CA GLY A 146 -22.33 -52.43 5.51
C GLY A 146 -20.87 -52.64 5.95
N VAL A 147 -19.96 -51.87 5.45
CA VAL A 147 -18.52 -52.04 5.69
C VAL A 147 -18.15 -51.51 7.06
N GLN A 148 -17.50 -52.35 7.88
CA GLN A 148 -16.91 -51.89 9.14
C GLN A 148 -15.66 -51.10 8.86
N LEU A 149 -15.72 -49.78 9.12
CA LEU A 149 -14.60 -48.88 8.94
C LEU A 149 -13.50 -49.14 9.96
N ASN A 150 -12.25 -49.18 9.50
CA ASN A 150 -11.06 -49.17 10.35
C ASN A 150 -11.09 -47.97 11.32
N ALA A 151 -10.49 -48.07 12.48
CA ALA A 151 -10.46 -47.01 13.50
C ALA A 151 -9.92 -45.66 12.94
N LEU A 152 -8.93 -45.69 12.03
CA LEU A 152 -8.38 -44.55 11.32
C LEU A 152 -9.41 -43.92 10.36
N ALA A 153 -10.08 -44.76 9.56
CA ALA A 153 -11.11 -44.28 8.61
C ALA A 153 -12.33 -43.71 9.34
N ALA A 154 -12.76 -44.36 10.45
CA ALA A 154 -13.82 -43.85 11.30
C ALA A 154 -13.44 -42.54 11.99
N GLY A 155 -12.20 -42.35 12.40
CA GLY A 155 -11.69 -41.10 12.97
C GLY A 155 -11.70 -39.95 11.93
N LEU A 156 -11.23 -40.20 10.72
CA LEU A 156 -11.23 -39.24 9.63
C LEU A 156 -12.67 -38.88 9.19
N MET A 157 -13.58 -39.83 9.15
CA MET A 157 -15.00 -39.56 8.87
C MET A 157 -15.69 -38.74 9.96
N ARG A 158 -15.40 -39.01 11.24
CA ARG A 158 -15.88 -38.18 12.36
C ARG A 158 -15.34 -36.75 12.27
N PHE A 159 -14.07 -36.62 11.91
CA PHE A 159 -13.49 -35.29 11.64
C PHE A 159 -14.18 -34.57 10.46
N GLY A 160 -14.47 -35.27 9.38
CA GLY A 160 -15.23 -34.75 8.25
C GLY A 160 -16.69 -34.38 8.61
N ALA A 161 -17.37 -35.20 9.42
CA ALA A 161 -18.71 -34.90 9.92
C ALA A 161 -18.70 -33.63 10.80
N ALA A 162 -17.73 -33.51 11.71
CA ALA A 162 -17.57 -32.30 12.52
C ALA A 162 -17.28 -31.04 11.65
N LEU A 163 -16.53 -31.18 10.56
CA LEU A 163 -16.34 -30.10 9.57
C LEU A 163 -17.61 -29.78 8.79
N ASN A 164 -18.48 -30.77 8.52
CA ASN A 164 -19.77 -30.53 7.87
C ASN A 164 -20.70 -29.72 8.77
N ASP A 165 -20.69 -29.94 10.09
CA ASP A 165 -21.45 -29.13 11.04
C ASP A 165 -20.98 -27.66 11.07
N ILE A 166 -19.71 -27.42 10.74
CA ILE A 166 -19.11 -26.07 10.64
C ILE A 166 -19.20 -25.52 9.21
N SER A 167 -19.70 -26.29 8.23
CA SER A 167 -19.72 -25.90 6.82
C SER A 167 -20.45 -24.56 6.55
N LEU A 168 -21.52 -24.31 7.30
CA LEU A 168 -22.25 -23.04 7.22
C LEU A 168 -21.38 -21.86 7.68
N ILE A 169 -20.60 -22.04 8.75
CA ILE A 169 -19.67 -21.01 9.24
C ILE A 169 -18.57 -20.79 8.21
N LEU A 170 -18.05 -21.87 7.62
CA LEU A 170 -17.02 -21.79 6.57
C LEU A 170 -17.53 -21.08 5.31
N ALA A 171 -18.80 -21.33 4.93
CA ALA A 171 -19.46 -20.66 3.82
C ALA A 171 -19.65 -19.15 4.10
N ILE A 172 -20.02 -18.80 5.33
CA ILE A 172 -20.12 -17.39 5.76
C ILE A 172 -18.76 -16.71 5.73
N ILE A 173 -17.70 -17.39 6.19
CA ILE A 173 -16.33 -16.88 6.14
C ILE A 173 -15.90 -16.68 4.68
N LEU A 174 -16.18 -17.62 3.79
CA LEU A 174 -15.88 -17.49 2.37
C LEU A 174 -16.63 -16.31 1.74
N ALA A 175 -17.93 -16.19 1.99
CA ALA A 175 -18.71 -15.06 1.51
C ALA A 175 -18.18 -13.72 2.06
N ALA A 176 -17.83 -13.65 3.33
CA ALA A 176 -17.24 -12.48 3.95
C ALA A 176 -15.86 -12.14 3.32
N LEU A 177 -15.02 -13.13 3.04
CA LEU A 177 -13.74 -12.97 2.35
C LEU A 177 -13.92 -12.45 0.91
N VAL A 178 -14.88 -12.99 0.17
CA VAL A 178 -15.20 -12.52 -1.20
C VAL A 178 -15.72 -11.08 -1.17
N ILE A 179 -16.68 -10.78 -0.28
CA ILE A 179 -17.23 -9.43 -0.12
C ILE A 179 -16.11 -8.45 0.29
N PHE A 180 -15.24 -8.85 1.21
CA PHE A 180 -14.10 -8.06 1.66
C PHE A 180 -13.13 -7.76 0.52
N THR A 181 -12.83 -8.76 -0.32
CA THR A 181 -11.96 -8.60 -1.49
C THR A 181 -12.56 -7.65 -2.53
N LEU A 182 -13.86 -7.83 -2.82
CA LEU A 182 -14.60 -6.95 -3.71
C LEU A 182 -14.68 -5.52 -3.15
N ALA A 183 -14.92 -5.36 -1.85
CA ALA A 183 -14.95 -4.04 -1.20
C ALA A 183 -13.60 -3.32 -1.27
N ILE A 184 -12.49 -4.02 -1.10
CA ILE A 184 -11.13 -3.45 -1.29
C ILE A 184 -10.92 -3.04 -2.75
N TRP A 185 -11.46 -3.80 -3.70
CA TRP A 185 -11.27 -3.54 -5.12
C TRP A 185 -12.13 -2.39 -5.63
N THR A 186 -13.39 -2.30 -5.20
CA THR A 186 -14.39 -1.34 -5.71
C THR A 186 -14.49 -0.06 -4.89
N MET A 187 -14.19 -0.10 -3.58
CA MET A 187 -14.40 1.02 -2.66
C MET A 187 -13.09 1.56 -2.08
N PRO A 188 -12.51 2.64 -2.65
CA PRO A 188 -11.30 3.26 -2.11
C PRO A 188 -11.47 3.81 -0.69
N VAL A 189 -12.71 4.11 -0.27
CA VAL A 189 -13.04 4.58 1.10
C VAL A 189 -12.83 3.48 2.14
N VAL A 190 -13.19 2.23 1.83
CA VAL A 190 -12.97 1.06 2.69
C VAL A 190 -11.47 0.80 2.81
N ARG A 191 -10.74 0.94 1.71
CA ARG A 191 -9.28 0.84 1.65
C ARG A 191 -8.60 1.86 2.58
N LEU A 192 -8.99 3.13 2.51
CA LEU A 192 -8.44 4.19 3.37
C LEU A 192 -8.78 3.99 4.85
N SER A 193 -10.00 3.55 5.17
CA SER A 193 -10.45 3.31 6.54
C SER A 193 -9.76 2.10 7.17
N LEU A 194 -9.66 0.99 6.43
CA LEU A 194 -8.99 -0.24 6.90
C LEU A 194 -7.48 -0.02 7.07
N PHE A 195 -6.81 0.57 6.07
CA PHE A 195 -5.40 0.94 6.19
C PHE A 195 -5.16 1.95 7.32
N GLY A 196 -6.09 2.88 7.55
CA GLY A 196 -6.04 3.82 8.66
C GLY A 196 -6.13 3.13 10.02
N THR A 197 -7.03 2.17 10.19
CA THR A 197 -7.24 1.45 11.46
C THR A 197 -6.11 0.45 11.73
N ILE A 198 -5.67 -0.30 10.73
CA ILE A 198 -4.53 -1.23 10.82
C ILE A 198 -3.25 -0.45 11.10
N ARG A 199 -3.05 0.69 10.44
CA ARG A 199 -1.93 1.60 10.66
C ARG A 199 -1.90 2.14 12.09
N LYS A 200 -3.05 2.49 12.67
CA LYS A 200 -3.15 3.04 14.03
C LYS A 200 -2.85 1.99 15.10
N LYS A 201 -3.16 0.70 14.86
CA LYS A 201 -3.04 -0.39 15.84
C LYS A 201 -1.75 -1.22 15.67
N TRP A 202 -1.24 -1.37 14.44
CA TRP A 202 -0.07 -2.20 14.10
C TRP A 202 1.07 -1.42 13.44
N GLY A 203 0.93 -0.11 13.27
CA GLY A 203 1.91 0.78 12.61
C GLY A 203 3.26 0.96 13.33
N HIS A 204 3.45 0.30 14.49
CA HIS A 204 4.68 0.42 15.28
C HIS A 204 5.84 -0.43 14.77
N ARG A 205 5.58 -1.52 14.02
CA ARG A 205 6.63 -2.45 13.56
C ARG A 205 6.26 -3.04 12.19
N GLY A 206 7.26 -3.30 11.35
CA GLY A 206 7.08 -3.97 10.07
C GLY A 206 7.02 -3.03 8.87
N ILE A 207 6.35 -3.47 7.81
CA ILE A 207 6.29 -2.78 6.50
C ILE A 207 5.66 -1.38 6.60
N MET A 208 4.64 -1.19 7.44
CA MET A 208 3.95 0.10 7.59
C MET A 208 4.82 1.19 8.25
N GLY A 209 5.64 0.83 9.23
CA GLY A 209 6.59 1.77 9.84
C GLY A 209 7.70 2.16 8.86
N ASP A 210 8.22 1.19 8.11
CA ASP A 210 9.22 1.43 7.07
C ASP A 210 8.64 2.32 5.96
N LEU A 211 7.38 2.09 5.54
CA LEU A 211 6.68 2.91 4.55
C LEU A 211 6.53 4.37 5.02
N ALA A 212 6.10 4.59 6.26
CA ALA A 212 5.97 5.94 6.80
C ALA A 212 7.34 6.66 6.87
N THR A 213 8.40 5.92 7.24
CA THR A 213 9.76 6.46 7.25
C THR A 213 10.26 6.79 5.84
N VAL A 214 10.00 5.93 4.85
CA VAL A 214 10.35 6.18 3.45
C VAL A 214 9.62 7.41 2.94
N ARG A 215 8.31 7.53 3.16
CA ARG A 215 7.51 8.70 2.76
C ARG A 215 8.05 9.99 3.35
N PHE A 216 8.34 9.99 4.65
CA PHE A 216 8.94 11.13 5.32
C PHE A 216 10.29 11.51 4.71
N MET A 217 11.19 10.54 4.56
CA MET A 217 12.53 10.79 4.03
C MET A 217 12.50 11.26 2.57
N SER A 218 11.61 10.70 1.75
CA SER A 218 11.42 11.14 0.35
C SER A 218 10.90 12.58 0.28
N ALA A 219 9.93 12.92 1.14
CA ALA A 219 9.39 14.27 1.21
C ALA A 219 10.43 15.25 1.76
N LEU A 220 11.20 14.86 2.77
CA LEU A 220 12.25 15.69 3.35
C LEU A 220 13.36 15.96 2.33
N ALA A 221 13.81 14.94 1.59
CA ALA A 221 14.80 15.11 0.53
C ALA A 221 14.35 16.14 -0.53
N LEU A 222 13.07 16.05 -0.94
CA LEU A 222 12.51 16.97 -1.90
C LEU A 222 12.39 18.41 -1.37
N THR A 223 11.95 18.57 -0.12
CA THR A 223 11.80 19.90 0.50
C THR A 223 13.14 20.60 0.74
N THR A 224 14.16 19.84 1.21
CA THR A 224 15.52 20.39 1.40
C THR A 224 16.17 20.76 0.07
N ALA A 225 16.05 19.91 -0.96
CA ALA A 225 16.56 20.22 -2.29
C ALA A 225 15.87 21.44 -2.94
N SER A 226 14.63 21.74 -2.54
CA SER A 226 13.89 22.92 -2.98
C SER A 226 14.27 24.20 -2.25
N GLY A 227 15.17 24.13 -1.26
CA GLY A 227 15.70 25.28 -0.52
C GLY A 227 14.79 25.79 0.61
N LEU A 228 13.88 24.95 1.14
CA LEU A 228 13.14 25.27 2.35
C LEU A 228 14.08 25.33 3.55
N ASP A 229 13.69 26.18 4.50
CA ASP A 229 14.32 26.14 5.81
C ASP A 229 14.07 24.78 6.47
N THR A 230 15.04 24.37 7.28
CA THR A 230 15.13 23.01 7.82
C THR A 230 13.91 22.62 8.67
N GLU A 231 13.39 23.57 9.44
CA GLU A 231 12.22 23.37 10.31
C GLU A 231 10.95 23.18 9.47
N ASP A 232 10.73 24.06 8.50
CA ASP A 232 9.60 23.99 7.58
C ASP A 232 9.66 22.71 6.71
N ALA A 233 10.86 22.30 6.30
CA ALA A 233 11.06 21.07 5.55
C ALA A 233 10.64 19.82 6.36
N VAL A 234 10.99 19.74 7.64
CA VAL A 234 10.57 18.65 8.54
C VAL A 234 9.06 18.67 8.77
N LEU A 235 8.48 19.85 9.02
CA LEU A 235 7.03 20.00 9.19
C LEU A 235 6.25 19.54 7.96
N MET A 236 6.69 19.97 6.76
CA MET A 236 6.07 19.54 5.52
C MET A 236 6.21 18.04 5.27
N ALA A 237 7.39 17.48 5.50
CA ALA A 237 7.64 16.05 5.34
C ALA A 237 6.79 15.20 6.31
N THR A 238 6.54 15.70 7.52
CA THR A 238 5.68 15.03 8.51
C THR A 238 4.24 14.87 8.00
N SER A 239 3.73 15.84 7.26
CA SER A 239 2.35 15.79 6.71
C SER A 239 2.12 14.60 5.75
N VAL A 240 3.18 14.08 5.14
CA VAL A 240 3.13 12.97 4.17
C VAL A 240 3.29 11.60 4.84
N SER A 241 3.88 11.54 6.04
CA SER A 241 4.20 10.27 6.73
C SER A 241 2.98 9.43 7.08
N GLY A 242 1.82 10.05 7.07
CA GLY A 242 0.53 9.36 7.16
C GLY A 242 0.06 9.02 8.57
N GLY A 243 0.58 9.65 9.65
CA GLY A 243 0.04 9.57 11.01
C GLY A 243 0.25 8.21 11.71
N ALA A 244 1.39 7.56 11.49
CA ALA A 244 1.83 6.45 12.31
C ALA A 244 2.42 7.03 13.61
N LYS A 245 1.73 6.83 14.77
CA LYS A 245 2.08 7.44 16.06
C LYS A 245 3.58 7.43 16.37
N HIS A 246 4.25 6.31 16.17
CA HIS A 246 5.67 6.15 16.43
C HIS A 246 6.57 6.99 15.49
N VAL A 247 6.13 7.19 14.26
CA VAL A 247 6.85 8.02 13.28
C VAL A 247 6.60 9.49 13.60
N ASP A 248 5.36 9.84 13.95
CA ASP A 248 5.02 11.20 14.39
C ASP A 248 5.75 11.59 15.67
N GLU A 249 5.95 10.66 16.63
CA GLU A 249 6.77 10.87 17.82
C GLU A 249 8.24 11.18 17.46
N LYS A 250 8.83 10.42 16.54
CA LYS A 250 10.19 10.68 16.05
C LYS A 250 10.32 12.01 15.32
N HIS A 251 9.31 12.40 14.55
CA HIS A 251 9.28 13.68 13.87
C HIS A 251 9.21 14.84 14.87
N ASN A 252 8.35 14.72 15.88
CA ASN A 252 8.25 15.72 16.94
C ASN A 252 9.55 15.82 17.76
N GLU A 253 10.23 14.70 17.98
CA GLU A 253 11.54 14.68 18.63
C GLU A 253 12.60 15.34 17.71
N CYS A 254 12.55 15.09 16.41
CA CYS A 254 13.42 15.75 15.43
C CYS A 254 13.24 17.29 15.47
N LEU A 255 11.99 17.77 15.49
CA LEU A 255 11.69 19.21 15.60
C LEU A 255 12.23 19.81 16.91
N LYS A 256 12.08 19.12 18.04
CA LYS A 256 12.65 19.59 19.32
C LYS A 256 14.17 19.71 19.25
N LEU A 257 14.84 18.69 18.72
CA LEU A 257 16.29 18.72 18.55
C LEU A 257 16.78 19.83 17.62
N LEU A 258 16.00 20.17 16.57
CA LEU A 258 16.28 21.32 15.71
C LEU A 258 16.18 22.63 16.47
N ASN A 259 15.13 22.81 17.26
CA ASN A 259 14.93 24.00 18.11
C ASN A 259 16.03 24.13 19.18
N ASP A 260 16.63 23.01 19.63
CA ASP A 260 17.78 22.98 20.52
C ASP A 260 19.12 23.30 19.78
N GLY A 261 19.08 23.67 18.50
CA GLY A 261 20.24 24.08 17.71
C GLY A 261 21.06 22.93 17.10
N ASN A 262 20.53 21.69 17.09
CA ASN A 262 21.20 20.59 16.40
C ASN A 262 21.02 20.72 14.88
N THR A 263 21.95 20.16 14.10
CA THR A 263 21.79 20.11 12.66
C THR A 263 20.69 19.11 12.23
N LEU A 264 20.08 19.32 11.07
CA LEU A 264 19.06 18.40 10.52
C LEU A 264 19.56 16.95 10.50
N PHE A 265 20.79 16.75 10.06
CA PHE A 265 21.37 15.43 9.92
C PHE A 265 21.59 14.73 11.26
N ASP A 266 21.98 15.48 12.30
CA ASP A 266 22.08 14.96 13.67
C ASP A 266 20.69 14.59 14.22
N CYS A 267 19.67 15.40 13.95
CA CYS A 267 18.31 15.16 14.39
C CYS A 267 17.74 13.88 13.77
N ILE A 268 17.87 13.70 12.46
CA ILE A 268 17.41 12.51 11.74
C ILE A 268 18.15 11.25 12.25
N TYR A 269 19.42 11.36 12.59
CA TYR A 269 20.20 10.25 13.13
C TYR A 269 19.80 9.91 14.56
N LYS A 270 19.74 10.90 15.45
CA LYS A 270 19.38 10.71 16.87
C LYS A 270 17.99 10.12 17.05
N THR A 271 17.05 10.50 16.19
CA THR A 271 15.69 9.93 16.17
C THR A 271 15.61 8.54 15.53
N GLY A 272 16.73 8.04 15.00
CA GLY A 272 16.79 6.71 14.38
C GLY A 272 16.00 6.58 13.05
N LEU A 273 15.81 7.69 12.34
CA LEU A 273 15.21 7.71 11.01
C LEU A 273 16.20 7.22 9.94
N ILE A 274 17.50 7.41 10.17
CA ILE A 274 18.57 6.86 9.32
C ILE A 274 19.53 6.00 10.12
N SER A 275 20.27 5.11 9.42
CA SER A 275 21.30 4.29 10.05
C SER A 275 22.59 5.11 10.29
N SER A 276 23.44 4.64 11.21
CA SER A 276 24.76 5.25 11.44
C SER A 276 25.61 5.35 10.17
N ARG A 277 25.50 4.36 9.28
CA ARG A 277 26.19 4.37 7.99
C ARG A 277 25.68 5.47 7.07
N ASP A 278 24.35 5.59 6.96
CA ASP A 278 23.70 6.59 6.12
C ASP A 278 24.00 8.00 6.66
N ASN A 279 23.99 8.18 7.99
CA ASN A 279 24.37 9.45 8.60
C ASN A 279 25.79 9.88 8.28
N LYS A 280 26.77 8.96 8.37
CA LYS A 280 28.16 9.27 8.01
C LYS A 280 28.28 9.69 6.55
N MET A 281 27.57 9.01 5.64
CA MET A 281 27.54 9.38 4.22
C MET A 281 26.95 10.77 4.02
N LEU A 282 25.85 11.08 4.72
CA LEU A 282 25.15 12.36 4.62
C LEU A 282 26.03 13.51 5.15
N MET A 283 26.70 13.32 6.28
CA MET A 283 27.64 14.31 6.84
C MET A 283 28.84 14.57 5.91
N LEU A 284 29.35 13.53 5.25
CA LEU A 284 30.42 13.68 4.25
C LEU A 284 29.93 14.41 3.00
N GLY A 285 28.74 14.05 2.50
CA GLY A 285 28.08 14.72 1.38
C GLY A 285 27.84 16.21 1.69
N ALA A 286 27.37 16.52 2.89
CA ALA A 286 27.13 17.90 3.32
C ALA A 286 28.42 18.75 3.32
N ARG A 287 29.55 18.17 3.75
CA ARG A 287 30.86 18.86 3.69
C ARG A 287 31.33 19.09 2.26
N GLY A 288 30.96 18.22 1.33
CA GLY A 288 31.30 18.32 -0.10
C GLY A 288 30.29 19.13 -0.93
N GLY A 289 29.20 19.68 -0.32
CA GLY A 289 28.14 20.36 -1.05
C GLY A 289 27.19 19.42 -1.82
N MET A 290 27.23 18.13 -1.55
CA MET A 290 26.45 17.08 -2.22
C MET A 290 25.40 16.45 -1.28
N ALA A 291 24.90 17.21 -0.30
CA ALA A 291 23.96 16.70 0.70
C ALA A 291 22.66 16.18 0.07
N ASP A 292 22.13 16.89 -0.91
CA ASP A 292 20.87 16.55 -1.58
C ASP A 292 20.99 15.26 -2.38
N GLU A 293 22.07 15.07 -3.13
CA GLU A 293 22.34 13.85 -3.89
C GLU A 293 22.52 12.62 -2.98
N VAL A 294 23.23 12.79 -1.85
CA VAL A 294 23.40 11.72 -0.87
C VAL A 294 22.08 11.40 -0.18
N MET A 295 21.24 12.40 0.12
CA MET A 295 19.92 12.21 0.70
C MET A 295 19.03 11.41 -0.26
N GLU A 296 19.01 11.77 -1.55
CA GLU A 296 18.26 11.03 -2.56
C GLU A 296 18.73 9.57 -2.68
N GLN A 297 20.02 9.31 -2.68
CA GLN A 297 20.57 7.94 -2.68
C GLN A 297 20.16 7.14 -1.43
N ILE A 298 20.08 7.80 -0.27
CA ILE A 298 19.60 7.15 0.97
C ILE A 298 18.11 6.80 0.85
N VAL A 299 17.31 7.71 0.30
CA VAL A 299 15.88 7.48 0.05
C VAL A 299 15.68 6.30 -0.88
N GLU A 300 16.33 6.28 -2.06
CA GLU A 300 16.24 5.16 -3.01
C GLU A 300 16.62 3.82 -2.37
N ARG A 301 17.66 3.81 -1.55
CA ARG A 301 18.10 2.59 -0.85
C ARG A 301 17.05 2.12 0.16
N LYS A 302 16.38 3.05 0.85
CA LYS A 302 15.29 2.72 1.78
C LYS A 302 14.07 2.21 1.04
N GLU A 303 13.72 2.81 -0.09
CA GLU A 303 12.63 2.37 -0.97
C GLU A 303 12.88 0.93 -1.47
N ARG A 304 14.08 0.66 -1.99
CA ARG A 304 14.46 -0.70 -2.43
C ARG A 304 14.39 -1.72 -1.28
N ARG A 305 14.88 -1.37 -0.08
CA ARG A 305 14.77 -2.25 1.10
C ARG A 305 13.34 -2.52 1.52
N LEU A 306 12.47 -1.51 1.42
CA LEU A 306 11.05 -1.68 1.68
C LEU A 306 10.43 -2.65 0.67
N GLN A 307 10.73 -2.46 -0.63
CA GLN A 307 10.28 -3.36 -1.69
C GLN A 307 10.76 -4.79 -1.46
N ASP A 308 12.06 -5.01 -1.22
CA ASP A 308 12.61 -6.32 -0.89
C ASP A 308 11.92 -6.98 0.31
N LYS A 309 11.54 -6.19 1.32
CA LYS A 309 10.84 -6.68 2.50
C LYS A 309 9.42 -7.11 2.19
N ILE A 310 8.72 -6.37 1.33
CA ILE A 310 7.40 -6.73 0.82
C ILE A 310 7.49 -8.05 0.05
N ASP A 311 8.40 -8.14 -0.91
CA ASP A 311 8.57 -9.31 -1.79
C ASP A 311 8.96 -10.57 -0.99
N ARG A 312 9.88 -10.45 -0.02
CA ARG A 312 10.23 -11.55 0.88
C ARG A 312 9.07 -12.01 1.77
N THR A 313 8.17 -11.11 2.13
CA THR A 313 6.99 -11.46 2.93
C THR A 313 6.01 -12.26 2.08
N ILE A 314 5.78 -11.86 0.83
CA ILE A 314 4.96 -12.60 -0.14
C ILE A 314 5.56 -13.99 -0.42
N ALA A 315 6.85 -14.04 -0.73
CA ALA A 315 7.55 -15.27 -1.05
C ALA A 315 7.52 -16.33 0.08
N LYS A 316 7.27 -15.92 1.34
CA LYS A 316 7.08 -16.86 2.45
C LYS A 316 5.64 -17.34 2.59
N LEU A 317 4.66 -16.52 2.20
CA LEU A 317 3.24 -16.86 2.32
C LEU A 317 2.84 -17.93 1.31
N GLU A 318 3.35 -17.87 0.09
CA GLU A 318 2.99 -18.77 -0.99
C GLU A 318 3.29 -20.25 -0.67
N PRO A 319 4.52 -20.66 -0.29
CA PRO A 319 4.79 -22.04 0.08
C PRO A 319 3.96 -22.51 1.29
N THR A 320 3.71 -21.64 2.25
CA THR A 320 2.90 -21.96 3.43
C THR A 320 1.46 -22.29 3.05
N LEU A 321 0.86 -21.51 2.16
CA LEU A 321 -0.49 -21.75 1.65
C LEU A 321 -0.56 -23.06 0.84
N VAL A 322 0.42 -23.29 -0.05
CA VAL A 322 0.49 -24.51 -0.86
C VAL A 322 0.64 -25.76 0.03
N ILE A 323 1.56 -25.76 0.99
CA ILE A 323 1.75 -26.88 1.91
C ILE A 323 0.47 -27.13 2.72
N THR A 324 -0.12 -26.09 3.28
CA THR A 324 -1.35 -26.21 4.08
C THR A 324 -2.50 -26.80 3.25
N SER A 325 -2.71 -26.29 2.02
CA SER A 325 -3.74 -26.83 1.12
C SER A 325 -3.48 -28.27 0.72
N SER A 326 -2.24 -28.62 0.40
CA SER A 326 -1.86 -29.99 0.04
C SER A 326 -2.09 -30.98 1.17
N VAL A 327 -1.75 -30.63 2.41
CA VAL A 327 -2.01 -31.45 3.59
C VAL A 327 -3.52 -31.63 3.80
N LEU A 328 -4.29 -30.57 3.71
CA LEU A 328 -5.75 -30.65 3.88
C LEU A 328 -6.41 -31.52 2.81
N ILE A 329 -6.05 -31.32 1.52
CA ILE A 329 -6.55 -32.14 0.42
C ILE A 329 -6.11 -33.61 0.61
N GLY A 330 -4.87 -33.85 1.02
CA GLY A 330 -4.35 -35.19 1.31
C GLY A 330 -5.17 -35.91 2.40
N ILE A 331 -5.53 -35.20 3.48
CA ILE A 331 -6.39 -35.75 4.56
C ILE A 331 -7.76 -36.15 4.00
N VAL A 332 -8.38 -35.30 3.17
CA VAL A 332 -9.70 -35.61 2.56
C VAL A 332 -9.61 -36.80 1.62
N LEU A 333 -8.57 -36.86 0.77
CA LEU A 333 -8.34 -38.01 -0.12
C LEU A 333 -8.11 -39.32 0.66
N LEU A 334 -7.34 -39.29 1.72
CA LEU A 334 -7.13 -40.43 2.59
C LEU A 334 -8.44 -40.87 3.25
N SER A 335 -9.31 -39.95 3.65
CA SER A 335 -10.62 -40.25 4.24
C SER A 335 -11.53 -41.06 3.30
N VAL A 336 -11.34 -40.89 2.00
CA VAL A 336 -12.09 -41.60 0.95
C VAL A 336 -11.39 -42.90 0.53
N MET A 337 -10.08 -42.87 0.36
CA MET A 337 -9.31 -44.00 -0.14
C MET A 337 -9.16 -45.18 0.87
N LEU A 338 -8.99 -44.88 2.15
CA LEU A 338 -8.83 -45.91 3.17
C LEU A 338 -10.07 -46.85 3.28
N PRO A 339 -11.32 -46.39 3.31
CA PRO A 339 -12.49 -47.25 3.26
C PRO A 339 -12.59 -48.06 1.96
N LEU A 340 -12.27 -47.46 0.80
CA LEU A 340 -12.27 -48.18 -0.48
C LEU A 340 -11.30 -49.34 -0.49
N MET A 341 -10.08 -49.17 0.03
CA MET A 341 -9.10 -50.24 0.17
C MET A 341 -9.59 -51.35 1.12
N SER A 342 -10.26 -50.98 2.21
CA SER A 342 -10.85 -51.93 3.16
C SER A 342 -11.94 -52.81 2.51
N ILE A 343 -12.74 -52.25 1.60
CA ILE A 343 -13.73 -53.01 0.82
C ILE A 343 -13.04 -54.00 -0.12
N MET A 344 -12.02 -53.56 -0.85
CA MET A 344 -11.30 -54.43 -1.79
C MET A 344 -10.64 -55.62 -1.06
N THR A 345 -10.11 -55.42 0.15
CA THR A 345 -9.52 -56.50 0.94
C THR A 345 -10.54 -57.43 1.61
N SER A 346 -11.80 -57.03 1.73
CA SER A 346 -12.88 -57.85 2.30
C SER A 346 -13.61 -58.71 1.24
N ILE A 347 -13.46 -58.42 -0.01
CA ILE A 347 -14.11 -59.13 -1.14
C ILE A 347 -13.16 -60.15 -1.82
N GLY A 348 -11.83 -60.01 -1.62
CA GLY A 348 -10.81 -60.99 -2.06
C GLY A 348 -10.42 -61.91 -0.96
#